data_672bd6e435aa1e35691e4d947b603ab9
#
_entry.id   672bd6e435aa1e35691e4d947b603ab9
#
_cell.length_a   1.000
_cell.length_b   1.000
_cell.length_c   1.000
_cell.angle_alpha   90.00
_cell.angle_beta   90.00
_cell.angle_gamma   90.00
#
_symmetry.space_group_name_H-M   'P 1'
#
loop_
_entity.id
_entity.type
_entity.pdbx_description
1 polymer ?
#
loop_
_entity_poly.entity_id
_entity_poly.type
_entity_poly.pdbx_seq_one_letter_code
_entity_poly.pdbx_strand_id
1 'polypeptide(L)'
;MLKAKKARTAEFPPETEIFSSLDVTRMTGVSLRQLQWWDEQGVVTPQQRGHKRLYQLHEVIEVSVITELRRKGISLQKIRRVLRYLHKEFGKGLYDAVRNGSEVHLLTDGQNIYMEDSHRNIVDILKNARQPLISVCLSDQIQQLNSAAGLRKVSRSETRAGQAQARAAKTS
;
A
#
# COMPACT_ATOMS: atom_id res chain seq x y z
N MET A 1 -8.12 23.53 -20.97
CA MET A 1 -8.80 23.73 -19.67
C MET A 1 -8.39 22.64 -18.69
N LEU A 2 -7.56 22.97 -17.74
CA LEU A 2 -7.18 22.07 -16.66
C LEU A 2 -8.36 21.94 -15.69
N LYS A 3 -9.00 20.78 -15.64
CA LYS A 3 -10.03 20.49 -14.63
C LYS A 3 -9.36 20.46 -13.26
N ALA A 4 -9.67 21.45 -12.42
CA ALA A 4 -9.25 21.46 -11.02
C ALA A 4 -9.71 20.16 -10.33
N LYS A 5 -8.76 19.38 -9.85
CA LYS A 5 -9.01 18.15 -9.08
C LYS A 5 -9.65 18.59 -7.75
N LYS A 6 -10.95 18.31 -7.60
CA LYS A 6 -11.74 18.65 -6.41
C LYS A 6 -11.07 18.00 -5.20
N ALA A 7 -10.52 18.80 -4.30
CA ALA A 7 -9.92 18.33 -3.06
C ALA A 7 -10.96 17.51 -2.27
N ARG A 8 -10.73 16.22 -2.12
CA ARG A 8 -11.52 15.39 -1.20
C ARG A 8 -11.02 15.68 0.22
N THR A 9 -11.73 16.54 0.90
CA THR A 9 -11.61 16.73 2.34
C THR A 9 -12.40 15.61 3.02
N ALA A 10 -11.87 14.40 3.01
CA ALA A 10 -12.38 13.34 3.87
C ALA A 10 -11.59 13.41 5.19
N GLU A 11 -12.26 13.68 6.29
CA GLU A 11 -11.69 13.53 7.61
C GLU A 11 -11.43 12.03 7.84
N PHE A 12 -10.18 11.68 8.15
CA PHE A 12 -9.83 10.32 8.50
C PHE A 12 -10.48 9.97 9.85
N PRO A 13 -10.99 8.74 10.02
CA PRO A 13 -11.38 8.26 11.34
C PRO A 13 -10.18 8.34 12.30
N PRO A 14 -10.39 8.63 13.58
CA PRO A 14 -9.34 8.94 14.56
C PRO A 14 -8.31 7.82 14.78
N GLU A 15 -8.59 6.60 14.34
CA GLU A 15 -7.71 5.43 14.48
C GLU A 15 -6.97 5.05 13.18
N THR A 16 -7.13 5.80 12.10
CA THR A 16 -6.51 5.46 10.82
C THR A 16 -5.03 5.87 10.81
N GLU A 17 -4.15 4.90 10.63
CA GLU A 17 -2.73 5.18 10.44
C GLU A 17 -2.51 5.91 9.12
N ILE A 18 -1.87 7.07 9.20
CA ILE A 18 -1.57 7.95 8.08
C ILE A 18 -0.07 7.99 7.87
N PHE A 19 0.35 7.85 6.62
CA PHE A 19 1.75 7.81 6.20
C PHE A 19 2.05 8.99 5.28
N SER A 20 3.20 9.62 5.50
CA SER A 20 3.74 10.63 4.57
C SER A 20 4.37 9.97 3.35
N SER A 21 4.64 10.73 2.29
CA SER A 21 5.36 10.21 1.12
C SER A 21 6.74 9.64 1.49
N LEU A 22 7.43 10.22 2.48
CA LEU A 22 8.70 9.69 2.98
C LEU A 22 8.53 8.35 3.69
N ASP A 23 7.48 8.18 4.48
CA ASP A 23 7.18 6.91 5.12
C ASP A 23 6.91 5.82 4.07
N VAL A 24 6.09 6.14 3.05
CA VAL A 24 5.79 5.21 1.96
C VAL A 24 7.05 4.82 1.19
N THR A 25 7.93 5.77 0.89
CA THR A 25 9.23 5.51 0.25
C THR A 25 10.08 4.54 1.08
N ARG A 26 10.15 4.73 2.39
CA ARG A 26 10.91 3.86 3.29
C ARG A 26 10.32 2.45 3.38
N MET A 27 9.00 2.35 3.38
CA MET A 27 8.30 1.08 3.52
C MET A 27 8.30 0.25 2.24
N THR A 28 8.26 0.89 1.08
CA THR A 28 8.06 0.22 -0.22
C THR A 28 9.27 0.26 -1.14
N GLY A 29 10.27 1.10 -0.83
CA GLY A 29 11.44 1.30 -1.69
C GLY A 29 11.20 2.17 -2.94
N VAL A 30 9.99 2.70 -3.12
CA VAL A 30 9.61 3.56 -4.25
C VAL A 30 10.17 4.97 -4.04
N SER A 31 10.67 5.61 -5.10
CA SER A 31 11.15 6.99 -5.01
C SER A 31 10.01 8.00 -4.87
N LEU A 32 10.29 9.15 -4.25
CA LEU A 32 9.32 10.26 -4.14
C LEU A 32 8.82 10.72 -5.51
N ARG A 33 9.72 10.78 -6.50
CA ARG A 33 9.38 11.15 -7.89
C ARG A 33 8.39 10.17 -8.51
N GLN A 34 8.54 8.88 -8.24
CA GLN A 34 7.65 7.86 -8.75
C GLN A 34 6.28 7.90 -8.08
N LEU A 35 6.23 8.13 -6.75
CA LEU A 35 4.97 8.34 -6.03
C LEU A 35 4.23 9.56 -6.56
N GLN A 36 4.93 10.67 -6.80
CA GLN A 36 4.36 11.88 -7.37
C GLN A 36 3.77 11.60 -8.76
N TRP A 37 4.53 10.91 -9.62
CA TRP A 37 4.08 10.58 -10.95
C TRP A 37 2.85 9.67 -10.95
N TRP A 38 2.78 8.68 -10.03
CA TRP A 38 1.59 7.83 -9.90
C TRP A 38 0.35 8.61 -9.41
N ASP A 39 0.52 9.59 -8.55
CA ASP A 39 -0.57 10.50 -8.16
C ASP A 39 -1.03 11.37 -9.35
N GLU A 40 -0.11 11.94 -10.09
CA GLU A 40 -0.41 12.74 -11.29
C GLU A 40 -1.12 11.91 -12.37
N GLN A 41 -0.75 10.63 -12.51
CA GLN A 41 -1.40 9.70 -13.43
C GLN A 41 -2.70 9.11 -12.88
N GLY A 42 -3.09 9.40 -11.66
CA GLY A 42 -4.28 8.87 -11.02
C GLY A 42 -4.22 7.34 -10.78
N VAL A 43 -3.01 6.79 -10.61
CA VAL A 43 -2.80 5.37 -10.30
C VAL A 43 -3.01 5.13 -8.81
N VAL A 44 -2.38 5.93 -7.97
CA VAL A 44 -2.62 6.02 -6.53
C VAL A 44 -2.98 7.46 -6.22
N THR A 45 -4.06 7.68 -5.51
CA THR A 45 -4.59 9.04 -5.26
C THR A 45 -4.63 9.35 -3.77
N PRO A 46 -3.48 9.67 -3.16
CA PRO A 46 -3.42 10.02 -1.75
C PRO A 46 -4.21 11.29 -1.46
N GLN A 47 -4.62 11.45 -0.22
CA GLN A 47 -5.22 12.69 0.24
C GLN A 47 -4.16 13.78 0.26
N GLN A 48 -4.52 14.96 -0.26
CA GLN A 48 -3.66 16.14 -0.18
C GLN A 48 -4.10 17.04 0.97
N ARG A 49 -3.14 17.40 1.83
CA ARG A 49 -3.32 18.38 2.89
C ARG A 49 -2.26 19.47 2.73
N GLY A 50 -2.64 20.61 2.14
CA GLY A 50 -1.69 21.63 1.69
C GLY A 50 -0.73 21.06 0.64
N HIS A 51 0.57 21.14 0.90
CA HIS A 51 1.61 20.58 0.02
C HIS A 51 1.99 19.13 0.34
N LYS A 52 1.35 18.50 1.33
CA LYS A 52 1.67 17.14 1.78
C LYS A 52 0.71 16.13 1.20
N ARG A 53 1.24 15.00 0.72
CA ARG A 53 0.49 13.82 0.36
C ARG A 53 0.43 12.89 1.57
N LEU A 54 -0.77 12.45 1.91
CA LEU A 54 -1.05 11.58 3.04
C LEU A 54 -1.68 10.30 2.52
N TYR A 55 -1.09 9.16 2.88
CA TYR A 55 -1.48 7.83 2.44
C TYR A 55 -2.12 7.07 3.59
N GLN A 56 -3.22 6.40 3.33
CA GLN A 56 -3.78 5.40 4.22
C GLN A 56 -3.07 4.05 4.01
N LEU A 57 -3.21 3.13 4.95
CA LEU A 57 -2.54 1.84 4.86
C LEU A 57 -2.89 1.06 3.59
N HIS A 58 -4.16 1.06 3.16
CA HIS A 58 -4.55 0.39 1.91
C HIS A 58 -3.86 1.00 0.67
N GLU A 59 -3.63 2.31 0.65
CA GLU A 59 -2.89 2.97 -0.45
C GLU A 59 -1.40 2.60 -0.41
N VAL A 60 -0.82 2.42 0.78
CA VAL A 60 0.55 1.91 0.92
C VAL A 60 0.66 0.46 0.41
N ILE A 61 -0.34 -0.37 0.68
CA ILE A 61 -0.41 -1.74 0.15
C ILE A 61 -0.53 -1.70 -1.38
N GLU A 62 -1.36 -0.83 -1.94
CA GLU A 62 -1.46 -0.63 -3.39
C GLU A 62 -0.11 -0.25 -4.00
N VAL A 63 0.62 0.70 -3.40
CA VAL A 63 1.98 1.08 -3.82
C VAL A 63 2.92 -0.12 -3.81
N SER A 64 2.88 -0.95 -2.77
CA SER A 64 3.69 -2.16 -2.66
C SER A 64 3.39 -3.16 -3.78
N VAL A 65 2.10 -3.41 -4.06
CA VAL A 65 1.65 -4.29 -5.15
C VAL A 65 2.08 -3.75 -6.52
N ILE A 66 1.92 -2.44 -6.76
CA ILE A 66 2.37 -1.81 -8.02
C ILE A 66 3.86 -2.05 -8.21
N THR A 67 4.66 -1.82 -7.18
CA THR A 67 6.12 -1.99 -7.23
C THR A 67 6.49 -3.41 -7.61
N GLU A 68 5.86 -4.39 -6.99
CA GLU A 68 6.11 -5.81 -7.26
C GLU A 68 5.71 -6.20 -8.69
N LEU A 69 4.54 -5.79 -9.14
CA LEU A 69 4.06 -6.08 -10.49
C LEU A 69 4.91 -5.37 -11.57
N ARG A 70 5.33 -4.12 -11.31
CA ARG A 70 6.23 -3.39 -12.22
C ARG A 70 7.59 -4.07 -12.34
N ARG A 71 8.14 -4.52 -11.22
CA ARG A 71 9.40 -5.27 -11.19
C ARG A 71 9.32 -6.56 -12.01
N LYS A 72 8.16 -7.19 -12.04
CA LYS A 72 7.88 -8.40 -12.83
C LYS A 72 7.45 -8.12 -14.28
N GLY A 73 7.53 -6.87 -14.74
CA GLY A 73 7.31 -6.49 -16.14
C GLY A 73 5.88 -6.19 -16.54
N ILE A 74 4.93 -6.12 -15.60
CA ILE A 74 3.54 -5.75 -15.89
C ILE A 74 3.45 -4.25 -16.21
N SER A 75 2.78 -3.90 -17.31
CA SER A 75 2.59 -2.51 -17.70
C SER A 75 1.66 -1.76 -16.74
N LEU A 76 1.85 -0.45 -16.61
CA LEU A 76 1.03 0.37 -15.72
C LEU A 76 -0.46 0.34 -16.08
N GLN A 77 -0.78 0.22 -17.36
CA GLN A 77 -2.16 0.10 -17.84
C GLN A 77 -2.83 -1.18 -17.31
N LYS A 78 -2.11 -2.30 -17.31
CA LYS A 78 -2.59 -3.57 -16.75
C LYS A 78 -2.71 -3.49 -15.23
N ILE A 79 -1.75 -2.85 -14.57
CA ILE A 79 -1.77 -2.65 -13.11
C ILE A 79 -3.00 -1.85 -12.66
N ARG A 80 -3.42 -0.82 -13.41
CA ARG A 80 -4.65 -0.08 -13.09
C ARG A 80 -5.89 -0.97 -12.98
N ARG A 81 -5.96 -2.04 -13.77
CA ARG A 81 -7.04 -3.03 -13.68
C ARG A 81 -6.94 -3.83 -12.38
N VAL A 82 -5.74 -4.27 -12.03
CA VAL A 82 -5.47 -4.98 -10.77
C VAL A 82 -5.84 -4.11 -9.57
N LEU A 83 -5.44 -2.83 -9.58
CA LEU A 83 -5.76 -1.91 -8.49
C LEU A 83 -7.27 -1.68 -8.31
N ARG A 84 -8.01 -1.54 -9.41
CA ARG A 84 -9.49 -1.43 -9.31
C ARG A 84 -10.11 -2.68 -8.67
N TYR A 85 -9.58 -3.84 -8.99
CA TYR A 85 -10.01 -5.10 -8.38
C TYR A 85 -9.67 -5.13 -6.89
N LEU A 86 -8.41 -4.83 -6.52
CA LEU A 86 -7.97 -4.75 -5.13
C LEU A 86 -8.79 -3.75 -4.31
N HIS A 87 -9.04 -2.58 -4.85
CA HIS A 87 -9.84 -1.55 -4.19
C HIS A 87 -11.25 -2.05 -3.83
N LYS A 88 -11.86 -2.80 -4.73
CA LYS A 88 -13.14 -3.46 -4.49
C LYS A 88 -13.04 -4.53 -3.40
N GLU A 89 -11.98 -5.33 -3.38
CA GLU A 89 -11.78 -6.38 -2.39
C GLU A 89 -11.44 -5.79 -0.99
N PHE A 90 -10.68 -4.70 -0.91
CA PHE A 90 -10.48 -3.97 0.34
C PHE A 90 -11.81 -3.47 0.92
N GLY A 91 -12.71 -2.97 0.09
CA GLY A 91 -14.07 -2.60 0.50
C GLY A 91 -14.92 -3.76 1.01
N LYS A 92 -14.56 -5.00 0.69
CA LYS A 92 -15.21 -6.23 1.17
C LYS A 92 -14.53 -6.87 2.39
N GLY A 93 -13.53 -6.21 2.98
CA GLY A 93 -12.86 -6.69 4.18
C GLY A 93 -11.62 -7.56 3.93
N LEU A 94 -10.99 -7.45 2.76
CA LEU A 94 -9.73 -8.16 2.46
C LEU A 94 -8.66 -7.92 3.54
N TYR A 95 -8.52 -6.69 4.01
CA TYR A 95 -7.55 -6.36 5.05
C TYR A 95 -7.84 -7.09 6.37
N ASP A 96 -9.11 -7.15 6.76
CA ASP A 96 -9.53 -7.86 7.97
C ASP A 96 -9.33 -9.37 7.84
N ALA A 97 -9.58 -9.95 6.67
CA ALA A 97 -9.34 -11.36 6.41
C ALA A 97 -7.85 -11.71 6.60
N VAL A 98 -6.94 -10.93 6.02
CA VAL A 98 -5.50 -11.13 6.20
C VAL A 98 -5.08 -10.91 7.66
N ARG A 99 -5.59 -9.89 8.32
CA ARG A 99 -5.31 -9.61 9.73
C ARG A 99 -5.76 -10.76 10.64
N ASN A 100 -6.84 -11.44 10.29
CA ASN A 100 -7.36 -12.61 11.00
C ASN A 100 -6.65 -13.93 10.65
N GLY A 101 -5.58 -13.88 9.86
CA GLY A 101 -4.70 -15.01 9.58
C GLY A 101 -4.95 -15.72 8.25
N SER A 102 -5.82 -15.20 7.38
CA SER A 102 -5.98 -15.74 6.03
C SER A 102 -4.75 -15.44 5.19
N GLU A 103 -4.21 -16.44 4.52
CA GLU A 103 -3.13 -16.29 3.55
C GLU A 103 -3.75 -16.06 2.18
N VAL A 104 -3.64 -14.84 1.65
CA VAL A 104 -4.29 -14.43 0.41
C VAL A 104 -3.26 -14.15 -0.67
N HIS A 105 -3.44 -14.80 -1.82
CA HIS A 105 -2.61 -14.65 -3.02
C HIS A 105 -3.38 -13.97 -4.14
N LEU A 106 -2.74 -12.97 -4.74
CA LEU A 106 -3.15 -12.36 -5.99
C LEU A 106 -2.39 -13.01 -7.13
N LEU A 107 -3.11 -13.62 -8.10
CA LEU A 107 -2.51 -14.18 -9.30
C LEU A 107 -2.99 -13.39 -10.52
N THR A 108 -2.10 -13.02 -11.41
CA THR A 108 -2.46 -12.26 -12.62
C THR A 108 -1.45 -12.43 -13.75
N ASP A 109 -1.95 -12.41 -14.99
CA ASP A 109 -1.17 -12.19 -16.21
C ASP A 109 -1.30 -10.73 -16.73
N GLY A 110 -2.00 -9.89 -15.94
CA GLY A 110 -2.34 -8.52 -16.27
C GLY A 110 -3.68 -8.37 -17.03
N GLN A 111 -4.30 -9.47 -17.46
CA GLN A 111 -5.66 -9.50 -18.04
C GLN A 111 -6.63 -10.22 -17.10
N ASN A 112 -6.26 -11.41 -16.67
CA ASN A 112 -7.00 -12.21 -15.71
C ASN A 112 -6.47 -11.93 -14.31
N ILE A 113 -7.38 -11.88 -13.34
CA ILE A 113 -7.06 -11.60 -11.94
C ILE A 113 -7.81 -12.61 -11.09
N TYR A 114 -7.05 -13.30 -10.25
CA TYR A 114 -7.58 -14.26 -9.29
C TYR A 114 -7.11 -13.87 -7.90
N MET A 115 -7.99 -14.03 -6.93
CA MET A 115 -7.65 -13.86 -5.52
C MET A 115 -8.08 -15.11 -4.77
N GLU A 116 -7.11 -15.79 -4.19
CA GLU A 116 -7.30 -17.11 -3.60
C GLU A 116 -6.60 -17.20 -2.24
N ASP A 117 -7.26 -17.86 -1.32
CA ASP A 117 -6.73 -18.18 0.01
C ASP A 117 -6.48 -19.70 0.18
N SER A 118 -6.83 -20.49 -0.83
CA SER A 118 -6.68 -21.95 -0.84
C SER A 118 -5.52 -22.38 -1.76
N HIS A 119 -4.54 -23.08 -1.21
CA HIS A 119 -3.43 -23.65 -1.97
C HIS A 119 -3.90 -24.59 -3.09
N ARG A 120 -4.98 -25.33 -2.85
CA ARG A 120 -5.56 -26.24 -3.85
C ARG A 120 -6.07 -25.48 -5.06
N ASN A 121 -6.83 -24.41 -4.85
CA ASN A 121 -7.35 -23.57 -5.91
C ASN A 121 -6.22 -22.88 -6.68
N ILE A 122 -5.17 -22.41 -6.00
CA ILE A 122 -3.99 -21.82 -6.62
C ILE A 122 -3.33 -22.80 -7.57
N VAL A 123 -3.11 -24.05 -7.12
CA VAL A 123 -2.52 -25.10 -7.95
C VAL A 123 -3.40 -25.41 -9.17
N ASP A 124 -4.72 -25.48 -9.01
CA ASP A 124 -5.64 -25.73 -10.10
C ASP A 124 -5.65 -24.58 -11.12
N ILE A 125 -5.62 -23.32 -10.66
CA ILE A 125 -5.51 -22.14 -11.53
C ILE A 125 -4.19 -22.19 -12.32
N LEU A 126 -3.06 -22.48 -11.68
CA LEU A 126 -1.76 -22.54 -12.32
C LEU A 126 -1.66 -23.67 -13.35
N LYS A 127 -2.25 -24.84 -13.06
CA LYS A 127 -2.29 -25.98 -14.01
C LYS A 127 -3.13 -25.69 -15.25
N ASN A 128 -4.20 -24.92 -15.10
CA ASN A 128 -5.14 -24.61 -16.18
C ASN A 128 -4.82 -23.29 -16.90
N ALA A 129 -3.83 -22.55 -16.43
CA ALA A 129 -3.43 -21.28 -17.04
C ALA A 129 -2.83 -21.52 -18.44
N ARG A 130 -3.32 -20.77 -19.43
CA ARG A 130 -2.80 -20.81 -20.81
C ARG A 130 -1.55 -19.96 -21.01
N GLN A 131 -1.23 -19.13 -20.05
CA GLN A 131 -0.07 -18.24 -20.04
C GLN A 131 0.46 -18.10 -18.61
N PRO A 132 1.74 -17.69 -18.45
CA PRO A 132 2.34 -17.53 -17.13
C PRO A 132 1.57 -16.56 -16.26
N LEU A 133 1.31 -16.92 -15.02
CA LEU A 133 0.72 -16.08 -14.00
C LEU A 133 1.79 -15.59 -13.02
N ILE A 134 1.67 -14.35 -12.63
CA ILE A 134 2.44 -13.75 -11.54
C ILE A 134 1.64 -13.90 -10.26
N SER A 135 2.25 -14.44 -9.23
CA SER A 135 1.68 -14.52 -7.88
C SER A 135 2.30 -13.47 -6.98
N VAL A 136 1.45 -12.74 -6.25
CA VAL A 136 1.83 -11.84 -5.17
C VAL A 136 1.10 -12.27 -3.90
N CYS A 137 1.86 -12.65 -2.87
CA CYS A 137 1.28 -12.96 -1.56
C CYS A 137 0.94 -11.64 -0.86
N LEU A 138 -0.35 -11.30 -0.80
CA LEU A 138 -0.82 -10.06 -0.17
C LEU A 138 -0.61 -10.09 1.34
N SER A 139 -0.73 -11.26 1.95
CA SER A 139 -0.51 -11.45 3.39
C SER A 139 0.92 -11.07 3.77
N ASP A 140 1.91 -11.52 3.01
CA ASP A 140 3.32 -11.18 3.23
C ASP A 140 3.56 -9.68 3.05
N GLN A 141 2.99 -9.08 2.00
CA GLN A 141 3.08 -7.64 1.76
C GLN A 141 2.53 -6.84 2.95
N ILE A 142 1.35 -7.19 3.44
CA ILE A 142 0.72 -6.54 4.58
C ILE A 142 1.52 -6.73 5.86
N GLN A 143 2.05 -7.93 6.12
CA GLN A 143 2.90 -8.20 7.28
C GLN A 143 4.19 -7.40 7.25
N GLN A 144 4.87 -7.32 6.11
CA GLN A 144 6.08 -6.53 5.94
C GLN A 144 5.83 -5.03 6.18
N LEU A 145 4.74 -4.49 5.65
CA LEU A 145 4.35 -3.10 5.85
C LEU A 145 3.99 -2.81 7.31
N ASN A 146 3.26 -3.70 7.98
CA ASN A 146 2.94 -3.57 9.40
C ASN A 146 4.20 -3.59 10.28
N SER A 147 5.17 -4.44 9.98
CA SER A 147 6.46 -4.49 10.67
C SER A 147 7.25 -3.20 10.48
N ALA A 148 7.31 -2.68 9.26
CA ALA A 148 7.95 -1.40 8.96
C ALA A 148 7.24 -0.22 9.67
N ALA A 149 5.91 -0.21 9.74
CA ALA A 149 5.14 0.77 10.47
C ALA A 149 5.37 0.68 11.98
N GLY A 150 5.48 -0.53 12.53
CA GLY A 150 5.83 -0.78 13.94
C GLY A 150 7.20 -0.20 14.32
N LEU A 151 8.21 -0.44 13.51
CA LEU A 151 9.55 0.15 13.69
C LEU A 151 9.51 1.68 13.70
N ARG A 152 8.66 2.30 12.87
CA ARG A 152 8.46 3.75 12.87
C ARG A 152 7.88 4.26 14.19
N LYS A 153 6.94 3.54 14.80
CA LYS A 153 6.34 3.92 16.08
C LYS A 153 7.37 3.91 17.22
N VAL A 154 8.23 2.91 17.25
CA VAL A 154 9.31 2.79 18.24
C VAL A 154 10.29 3.95 18.10
N SER A 155 10.80 4.23 16.90
CA SER A 155 11.74 5.33 16.68
C SER A 155 11.17 6.72 17.03
N ARG A 156 9.88 6.92 16.78
CA ARG A 156 9.19 8.17 17.17
C ARG A 156 9.02 8.35 18.67
N SER A 157 8.79 7.28 19.41
CA SER A 157 8.68 7.31 20.88
C SER A 157 10.03 7.62 21.51
N GLU A 158 11.11 7.04 21.01
CA GLU A 158 12.48 7.30 21.47
C GLU A 158 12.91 8.74 21.20
N THR A 159 12.62 9.28 20.02
CA THR A 159 12.93 10.67 19.68
C THR A 159 12.17 11.67 20.55
N ARG A 160 10.91 11.40 20.89
CA ARG A 160 10.13 12.24 21.80
C ARG A 160 10.64 12.17 23.24
N ALA A 161 11.03 11.00 23.70
CA ALA A 161 11.61 10.81 25.05
C ALA A 161 12.97 11.55 25.15
N GLY A 162 13.83 11.44 24.16
CA GLY A 162 15.11 12.15 24.11
C GLY A 162 14.96 13.67 24.07
N GLN A 163 13.99 14.19 23.33
CA GLN A 163 13.71 15.63 23.29
C GLN A 163 13.10 16.17 24.59
N ALA A 164 12.29 15.38 25.29
CA ALA A 164 11.73 15.75 26.59
C ALA A 164 12.84 15.81 27.66
N GLN A 165 13.77 14.87 27.69
CA GLN A 165 14.91 14.84 28.58
C GLN A 165 15.89 15.99 28.31
N ALA A 166 16.15 16.33 27.06
CA ALA A 166 17.02 17.45 26.68
C ALA A 166 16.41 18.82 27.05
N ARG A 167 15.09 18.95 27.07
CA ARG A 167 14.41 20.17 27.55
C ARG A 167 14.43 20.30 29.06
N ALA A 168 14.28 19.20 29.81
CA ALA A 168 14.36 19.21 31.25
C ALA A 168 15.77 19.54 31.77
N ALA A 169 16.82 19.13 31.06
CA ALA A 169 18.21 19.44 31.44
C ALA A 169 18.63 20.91 31.18
N LYS A 170 17.87 21.67 30.40
CA LYS A 170 18.14 23.11 30.12
C LYS A 170 17.44 24.09 31.07
N THR A 171 16.61 23.61 31.99
CA THR A 171 15.81 24.43 32.91
C THR A 171 16.25 24.28 34.39
N SER A 172 17.40 23.63 34.63
CA SER A 172 18.04 23.57 35.97
C SER A 172 19.27 24.46 36.05
#